data_d4cc312fcc9057c6ee30d9fbfe2bf9ed
#
_entry.id   d4cc312fcc9057c6ee30d9fbfe2bf9ed
#
_cell.length_a   1.000
_cell.length_b   1.000
_cell.length_c   1.000
_cell.angle_alpha   90.00
_cell.angle_beta   90.00
_cell.angle_gamma   90.00
#
_symmetry.space_group_name_H-M   'P 1'
#
loop_
_entity.id
_entity.type
_entity.pdbx_description
1 polymer ?
#
loop_
_entity_poly.entity_id
_entity_poly.type
_entity_poly.pdbx_seq_one_letter_code
_entity_poly.pdbx_strand_id
1 'polypeptide(L)'
;NGCQLMMELGLITPDDDKKGRMLHNDSHKFESAFLGVDVPRNDSVMFGSLSGSKLGIWVAHGEGKFSLPYPEDHYNVVLKYAYSEYPGNPNGSDYSVAGIASKDGRHLAMMPHLERACFPWNNAYYPLNRRGRDEVTPWIEAFVNARKWVESHRG
;
A
#
# COMPACT_ATOMS: atom_id res chain seq x y z
N ASN A 1 11.79 -7.57 -4.10
CA ASN A 1 12.24 -6.20 -4.49
C ASN A 1 11.38 -5.56 -5.60
N GLY A 2 10.10 -5.98 -5.71
CA GLY A 2 9.21 -5.46 -6.76
C GLY A 2 8.97 -3.96 -6.69
N CYS A 3 8.81 -3.39 -5.48
CA CYS A 3 8.64 -1.95 -5.31
C CYS A 3 9.86 -1.16 -5.77
N GLN A 4 11.06 -1.60 -5.39
CA GLN A 4 12.31 -1.00 -5.82
C GLN A 4 12.41 -0.97 -7.34
N LEU A 5 12.11 -2.11 -7.99
CA LEU A 5 12.14 -2.22 -9.44
C LEU A 5 11.13 -1.27 -10.11
N MET A 6 9.91 -1.18 -9.60
CA MET A 6 8.88 -0.29 -10.15
C MET A 6 9.28 1.19 -10.04
N MET A 7 9.90 1.58 -8.93
CA MET A 7 10.40 2.94 -8.72
C MET A 7 11.59 3.24 -9.66
N GLU A 8 12.58 2.34 -9.75
CA GLU A 8 13.76 2.50 -10.60
C GLU A 8 13.42 2.53 -12.11
N LEU A 9 12.47 1.72 -12.56
CA LEU A 9 11.98 1.74 -13.93
C LEU A 9 11.09 2.95 -14.25
N GLY A 10 10.72 3.76 -13.25
CA GLY A 10 9.85 4.93 -13.42
C GLY A 10 8.41 4.58 -13.77
N LEU A 11 7.94 3.37 -13.44
CA LEU A 11 6.57 2.93 -13.76
C LEU A 11 5.49 3.66 -12.95
N ILE A 12 5.87 4.22 -11.80
CA ILE A 12 4.95 4.98 -10.92
C ILE A 12 4.87 6.44 -11.35
N THR A 13 6.01 7.06 -11.64
CA THR A 13 6.12 8.48 -12.05
C THR A 13 7.01 8.59 -13.29
N PRO A 14 6.52 8.18 -14.48
CA PRO A 14 7.35 8.09 -15.69
C PRO A 14 7.88 9.45 -16.17
N ASP A 15 7.15 10.52 -15.90
CA ASP A 15 7.45 11.87 -16.39
C ASP A 15 8.32 12.70 -15.43
N ASP A 16 8.68 12.14 -14.25
CA ASP A 16 9.44 12.87 -13.24
C ASP A 16 10.94 12.95 -13.59
N ASP A 17 11.51 14.16 -13.53
CA ASP A 17 12.96 14.38 -13.65
C ASP A 17 13.74 13.72 -12.51
N LYS A 18 13.16 13.71 -11.30
CA LYS A 18 13.74 13.07 -10.11
C LYS A 18 12.88 11.91 -9.69
N LYS A 19 13.43 10.71 -9.73
CA LYS A 19 12.74 9.50 -9.31
C LYS A 19 12.68 9.37 -7.79
N GLY A 20 11.52 8.99 -7.27
CA GLY A 20 11.40 8.47 -5.92
C GLY A 20 12.20 7.16 -5.79
N ARG A 21 12.68 6.86 -4.59
CA ARG A 21 13.50 5.69 -4.29
C ARG A 21 12.94 4.90 -3.12
N MET A 22 13.29 3.61 -3.10
CA MET A 22 13.09 2.77 -1.93
C MET A 22 14.43 2.64 -1.20
N LEU A 23 14.44 3.03 0.08
CA LEU A 23 15.64 3.01 0.92
C LEU A 23 15.50 1.96 2.04
N HIS A 24 16.61 1.70 2.73
CA HIS A 24 16.60 0.94 3.98
C HIS A 24 15.67 1.59 5.02
N ASN A 25 15.02 0.76 5.84
CA ASN A 25 14.27 1.25 6.98
C ASN A 25 15.17 2.09 7.89
N ASP A 26 14.63 3.19 8.44
CA ASP A 26 15.38 4.04 9.38
C ASP A 26 15.80 3.29 10.66
N SER A 27 15.07 2.24 11.02
CA SER A 27 15.44 1.34 12.13
C SER A 27 16.68 0.49 11.86
N HIS A 28 17.14 0.41 10.60
CA HIS A 28 18.20 -0.51 10.14
C HIS A 28 17.93 -1.99 10.46
N LYS A 29 16.64 -2.34 10.57
CA LYS A 29 16.16 -3.70 10.88
C LYS A 29 15.14 -4.16 9.87
N PHE A 30 14.97 -5.49 9.78
CA PHE A 30 13.83 -6.08 9.15
C PHE A 30 12.61 -5.90 10.05
N GLU A 31 11.64 -5.13 9.60
CA GLU A 31 10.40 -4.88 10.32
C GLU A 31 9.32 -5.88 9.87
N SER A 32 8.75 -6.59 10.85
CA SER A 32 7.64 -7.51 10.63
C SER A 32 6.55 -7.24 11.67
N ALA A 33 5.43 -6.66 11.24
CA ALA A 33 4.37 -6.22 12.13
C ALA A 33 3.01 -6.19 11.44
N PHE A 34 1.94 -6.26 12.24
CA PHE A 34 0.58 -5.97 11.81
C PHE A 34 0.24 -4.54 12.20
N LEU A 35 -0.02 -3.67 11.23
CA LEU A 35 -0.16 -2.23 11.42
C LEU A 35 -1.49 -1.72 10.88
N GLY A 36 -1.93 -0.58 11.43
CA GLY A 36 -3.05 0.18 10.87
C GLY A 36 -2.60 1.02 9.68
N VAL A 37 -3.43 1.05 8.64
CA VAL A 37 -3.26 1.90 7.47
C VAL A 37 -4.54 2.62 7.11
N ASP A 38 -4.41 3.79 6.54
CA ASP A 38 -5.48 4.59 5.94
C ASP A 38 -5.40 4.48 4.41
N VAL A 39 -6.55 4.33 3.77
CA VAL A 39 -6.69 4.41 2.32
C VAL A 39 -7.22 5.80 1.96
N PRO A 40 -6.37 6.75 1.55
CA PRO A 40 -6.82 8.07 1.11
C PRO A 40 -7.76 7.97 -0.10
N ARG A 41 -8.45 9.07 -0.41
CA ARG A 41 -9.17 9.15 -1.69
C ARG A 41 -8.18 9.03 -2.84
N ASN A 42 -8.44 8.09 -3.75
CA ASN A 42 -7.55 7.77 -4.86
C ASN A 42 -8.31 7.18 -6.05
N ASP A 43 -7.67 7.19 -7.22
CA ASP A 43 -8.22 6.67 -8.46
C ASP A 43 -7.51 5.38 -8.93
N SER A 44 -6.83 4.68 -8.00
CA SER A 44 -6.18 3.40 -8.32
C SER A 44 -7.22 2.35 -8.70
N VAL A 45 -6.88 1.55 -9.71
CA VAL A 45 -7.70 0.40 -10.13
C VAL A 45 -7.98 -0.53 -8.96
N MET A 46 -6.99 -0.81 -8.11
CA MET A 46 -7.15 -1.75 -7.00
C MET A 46 -7.82 -1.12 -5.78
N PHE A 47 -7.51 0.14 -5.44
CA PHE A 47 -7.90 0.74 -4.16
C PHE A 47 -8.98 1.81 -4.23
N GLY A 48 -9.40 2.23 -5.43
CA GLY A 48 -10.38 3.31 -5.56
C GLY A 48 -11.65 3.09 -4.74
N SER A 49 -12.22 1.87 -4.75
CA SER A 49 -13.43 1.53 -3.98
C SER A 49 -13.19 1.41 -2.47
N LEU A 50 -11.93 1.28 -2.03
CA LEU A 50 -11.54 1.23 -0.62
C LEU A 50 -11.27 2.60 -0.02
N SER A 51 -11.38 3.68 -0.80
CA SER A 51 -11.15 5.06 -0.34
C SER A 51 -11.91 5.38 0.95
N GLY A 52 -11.21 5.97 1.93
CA GLY A 52 -11.75 6.29 3.26
C GLY A 52 -11.70 5.15 4.27
N SER A 53 -11.26 3.96 3.89
CA SER A 53 -11.12 2.81 4.80
C SER A 53 -9.89 2.96 5.70
N LYS A 54 -10.03 2.43 6.94
CA LYS A 54 -8.93 2.24 7.89
C LYS A 54 -8.85 0.76 8.22
N LEU A 55 -7.75 0.13 7.87
CA LEU A 55 -7.63 -1.33 7.88
C LEU A 55 -6.30 -1.76 8.52
N GLY A 56 -6.27 -3.00 9.03
CA GLY A 56 -5.04 -3.64 9.48
C GLY A 56 -4.39 -4.42 8.34
N ILE A 57 -3.05 -4.41 8.30
CA ILE A 57 -2.28 -5.11 7.27
C ILE A 57 -0.90 -5.54 7.79
N TRP A 58 -0.33 -6.59 7.21
CA TRP A 58 1.01 -7.06 7.52
C TRP A 58 2.08 -6.32 6.70
N VAL A 59 3.17 -5.97 7.36
CA VAL A 59 4.44 -5.55 6.76
C VAL A 59 5.54 -6.55 7.07
N ALA A 60 6.51 -6.71 6.15
CA ALA A 60 7.66 -7.59 6.33
C ALA A 60 8.78 -7.13 5.37
N HIS A 61 9.61 -6.17 5.79
CA HIS A 61 10.61 -5.56 4.93
C HIS A 61 11.78 -4.94 5.69
N GLY A 62 12.97 -4.92 5.08
CA GLY A 62 14.18 -4.21 5.53
C GLY A 62 14.47 -2.95 4.73
N GLU A 63 13.94 -2.85 3.51
CA GLU A 63 14.15 -1.78 2.53
C GLU A 63 12.80 -1.27 2.04
N GLY A 64 12.02 -0.69 2.94
CA GLY A 64 10.64 -0.29 2.69
C GLY A 64 10.37 1.21 2.76
N LYS A 65 11.42 2.03 2.94
CA LYS A 65 11.28 3.48 3.06
C LYS A 65 11.08 4.13 1.71
N PHE A 66 9.90 4.71 1.48
CA PHE A 66 9.69 5.63 0.37
C PHE A 66 10.42 6.95 0.62
N SER A 67 11.34 7.29 -0.25
CA SER A 67 12.01 8.59 -0.30
C SER A 67 11.56 9.34 -1.55
N LEU A 68 10.82 10.42 -1.34
CA LEU A 68 10.05 11.10 -2.37
C LEU A 68 10.56 12.53 -2.58
N PRO A 69 11.12 12.87 -3.78
CA PRO A 69 11.75 14.18 -4.03
C PRO A 69 10.76 15.34 -4.18
N TYR A 70 9.46 15.07 -4.35
CA TYR A 70 8.43 16.08 -4.53
C TYR A 70 7.45 16.10 -3.35
N PRO A 71 6.62 17.15 -3.18
CA PRO A 71 5.56 17.20 -2.17
C PRO A 71 4.55 16.07 -2.32
N GLU A 72 3.82 15.76 -1.24
CA GLU A 72 2.88 14.63 -1.19
C GLU A 72 1.81 14.69 -2.29
N ASP A 73 1.29 15.86 -2.58
CA ASP A 73 0.22 16.11 -3.57
C ASP A 73 0.67 15.88 -5.02
N HIS A 74 1.97 15.73 -5.26
CA HIS A 74 2.51 15.32 -6.55
C HIS A 74 2.23 13.85 -6.86
N TYR A 75 2.01 13.03 -5.83
CA TYR A 75 1.88 11.58 -5.93
C TYR A 75 0.44 11.11 -5.77
N ASN A 76 0.06 10.05 -6.48
CA ASN A 76 -1.18 9.32 -6.24
C ASN A 76 -0.97 8.35 -5.06
N VAL A 77 -0.97 8.90 -3.84
CA VAL A 77 -0.81 8.12 -2.61
C VAL A 77 -2.09 7.34 -2.34
N VAL A 78 -2.01 6.02 -2.38
CA VAL A 78 -3.18 5.12 -2.23
C VAL A 78 -3.22 4.43 -0.87
N LEU A 79 -2.12 4.43 -0.13
CA LEU A 79 -2.02 3.82 1.18
C LEU A 79 -1.04 4.59 2.06
N LYS A 80 -1.45 4.88 3.29
CA LYS A 80 -0.61 5.55 4.31
C LYS A 80 -0.61 4.72 5.59
N TYR A 81 0.50 4.69 6.29
CA TYR A 81 0.53 4.23 7.67
C TYR A 81 -0.32 5.17 8.53
N ALA A 82 -1.12 4.61 9.45
CA ALA A 82 -2.05 5.38 10.28
C ALA A 82 -1.35 6.34 11.27
N TYR A 83 -0.06 6.14 11.50
CA TYR A 83 0.78 6.98 12.36
C TYR A 83 2.04 7.42 11.61
N SER A 84 2.53 8.63 11.93
CA SER A 84 3.71 9.19 11.27
C SER A 84 5.04 8.71 11.84
N GLU A 85 5.02 8.22 13.09
CA GLU A 85 6.21 7.87 13.84
C GLU A 85 6.36 6.35 14.01
N TYR A 86 7.58 5.91 14.27
CA TYR A 86 7.87 4.53 14.66
C TYR A 86 7.16 4.17 15.98
N PRO A 87 6.60 2.97 16.13
CA PRO A 87 6.58 1.85 15.17
C PRO A 87 5.44 1.89 14.13
N GLY A 88 4.59 2.87 14.14
CA GLY A 88 3.41 2.97 13.27
C GLY A 88 3.77 3.27 11.81
N ASN A 89 4.85 4.05 11.56
CA ASN A 89 5.54 4.17 10.28
C ASN A 89 6.86 3.38 10.41
N PRO A 90 6.86 2.07 10.11
CA PRO A 90 7.95 1.16 10.52
C PRO A 90 9.24 1.38 9.73
N ASN A 91 9.17 2.02 8.59
CA ASN A 91 10.29 2.23 7.69
C ASN A 91 10.76 3.68 7.61
N GLY A 92 10.01 4.63 8.22
CA GLY A 92 10.33 6.06 8.15
C GLY A 92 10.02 6.70 6.79
N SER A 93 9.06 6.14 6.04
CA SER A 93 8.64 6.68 4.73
C SER A 93 8.19 8.12 4.81
N ASP A 94 8.58 8.93 3.82
CA ASP A 94 8.11 10.28 3.64
C ASP A 94 6.57 10.31 3.60
N TYR A 95 5.96 11.29 4.26
CA TYR A 95 4.49 11.47 4.35
C TYR A 95 3.73 10.25 4.90
N SER A 96 4.41 9.33 5.59
CA SER A 96 3.88 8.04 6.03
C SER A 96 3.36 7.15 4.90
N VAL A 97 3.89 7.32 3.69
CA VAL A 97 3.45 6.55 2.52
C VAL A 97 3.76 5.08 2.71
N ALA A 98 2.74 4.25 2.51
CA ALA A 98 2.81 2.80 2.49
C ALA A 98 2.59 2.23 1.08
N GLY A 99 1.97 3.01 0.18
CA GLY A 99 1.76 2.64 -1.22
C GLY A 99 1.40 3.82 -2.10
N ILE A 100 1.90 3.79 -3.34
CA ILE A 100 1.69 4.79 -4.39
C ILE A 100 1.24 4.08 -5.66
N ALA A 101 0.28 4.66 -6.37
CA ALA A 101 -0.08 4.23 -7.72
C ALA A 101 0.44 5.20 -8.77
N SER A 102 0.55 4.71 -10.01
CA SER A 102 0.77 5.59 -11.17
C SER A 102 -0.42 6.55 -11.36
N LYS A 103 -0.21 7.62 -12.10
CA LYS A 103 -1.24 8.63 -12.36
C LYS A 103 -2.50 8.06 -13.02
N ASP A 104 -2.35 7.03 -13.85
CA ASP A 104 -3.46 6.30 -14.49
C ASP A 104 -4.06 5.20 -13.61
N GLY A 105 -3.56 5.03 -12.37
CA GLY A 105 -4.06 4.09 -11.38
C GLY A 105 -3.75 2.61 -11.62
N ARG A 106 -3.02 2.27 -12.70
CA ARG A 106 -2.80 0.87 -13.13
C ARG A 106 -1.59 0.20 -12.51
N HIS A 107 -0.55 0.95 -12.20
CA HIS A 107 0.65 0.44 -11.54
C HIS A 107 0.57 0.78 -10.05
N LEU A 108 0.91 -0.18 -9.21
CA LEU A 108 0.86 -0.04 -7.76
C LEU A 108 2.18 -0.52 -7.15
N ALA A 109 2.88 0.37 -6.45
CA ALA A 109 4.02 0.03 -5.60
C ALA A 109 3.60 0.19 -4.14
N MET A 110 3.64 -0.88 -3.36
CA MET A 110 3.28 -0.86 -1.94
C MET A 110 4.15 -1.80 -1.12
N MET A 111 4.38 -1.45 0.14
CA MET A 111 5.18 -2.26 1.06
C MET A 111 4.36 -3.26 1.88
N PRO A 112 3.16 -2.94 2.38
CA PRO A 112 2.31 -3.93 3.03
C PRO A 112 1.87 -5.06 2.09
N HIS A 113 1.54 -6.21 2.69
CA HIS A 113 1.20 -7.45 2.00
C HIS A 113 -0.30 -7.71 2.01
N LEU A 114 -0.99 -7.41 0.91
CA LEU A 114 -2.44 -7.69 0.75
C LEU A 114 -2.75 -9.18 0.89
N GLU A 115 -1.94 -10.02 0.26
CA GLU A 115 -2.14 -11.47 0.22
C GLU A 115 -2.08 -12.12 1.60
N ARG A 116 -1.43 -11.47 2.57
CA ARG A 116 -1.36 -11.92 3.96
C ARG A 116 -2.51 -11.43 4.82
N ALA A 117 -3.39 -10.59 4.30
CA ALA A 117 -4.47 -9.96 5.06
C ALA A 117 -5.87 -10.22 4.48
N CYS A 118 -6.00 -11.04 3.43
CA CYS A 118 -7.28 -11.31 2.76
C CYS A 118 -8.28 -12.11 3.59
N PHE A 119 -7.82 -12.85 4.60
CA PHE A 119 -8.70 -13.68 5.43
C PHE A 119 -8.65 -13.26 6.90
N PRO A 120 -9.81 -13.27 7.60
CA PRO A 120 -9.87 -12.86 9.01
C PRO A 120 -8.91 -13.60 9.94
N TRP A 121 -8.66 -14.88 9.69
CA TRP A 121 -7.73 -15.69 10.50
C TRP A 121 -6.26 -15.39 10.28
N ASN A 122 -5.92 -14.70 9.19
CA ASN A 122 -4.55 -14.26 8.90
C ASN A 122 -4.19 -12.94 9.59
N ASN A 123 -5.18 -12.22 10.11
CA ASN A 123 -4.96 -10.94 10.77
C ASN A 123 -4.62 -11.11 12.25
N ALA A 124 -3.66 -10.34 12.76
CA ALA A 124 -3.36 -10.32 14.19
C ALA A 124 -4.54 -9.78 15.01
N TYR A 125 -5.34 -8.89 14.43
CA TYR A 125 -6.58 -8.40 15.00
C TYR A 125 -7.69 -8.36 13.93
N TYR A 126 -8.86 -8.85 14.28
CA TYR A 126 -10.09 -8.72 13.50
C TYR A 126 -11.28 -8.50 14.46
N PRO A 127 -12.23 -7.60 14.14
CA PRO A 127 -13.35 -7.28 15.04
C PRO A 127 -14.11 -8.54 15.50
N LEU A 128 -14.27 -8.72 16.81
CA LEU A 128 -14.85 -9.93 17.40
C LEU A 128 -16.27 -10.23 16.90
N ASN A 129 -17.07 -9.18 16.67
CA ASN A 129 -18.44 -9.31 16.17
C ASN A 129 -18.51 -9.75 14.70
N ARG A 130 -17.40 -9.71 13.98
CA ARG A 130 -17.27 -10.14 12.57
C ARG A 130 -16.47 -11.43 12.44
N ARG A 131 -15.64 -11.75 13.43
CA ARG A 131 -14.81 -12.96 13.44
C ARG A 131 -15.70 -14.21 13.39
N GLY A 132 -15.48 -15.07 12.40
CA GLY A 132 -16.29 -16.26 12.16
C GLY A 132 -17.58 -16.03 11.37
N ARG A 133 -17.87 -14.78 10.98
CA ARG A 133 -18.98 -14.44 10.08
C ARG A 133 -18.50 -14.05 8.69
N ASP A 134 -17.38 -13.29 8.63
CA ASP A 134 -16.78 -12.89 7.39
C ASP A 134 -15.87 -14.01 6.87
N GLU A 135 -16.05 -14.41 5.63
CA GLU A 135 -15.16 -15.38 4.95
C GLU A 135 -13.87 -14.70 4.50
N VAL A 136 -13.95 -13.42 4.12
CA VAL A 136 -12.82 -12.60 3.64
C VAL A 136 -12.83 -11.24 4.31
N THR A 137 -11.68 -10.57 4.30
CA THR A 137 -11.54 -9.19 4.77
C THR A 137 -11.82 -8.20 3.63
N PRO A 138 -11.98 -6.88 3.92
CA PRO A 138 -12.13 -5.88 2.88
C PRO A 138 -10.99 -5.85 1.86
N TRP A 139 -9.80 -6.34 2.18
CA TRP A 139 -8.66 -6.38 1.24
C TRP A 139 -8.89 -7.20 -0.01
N ILE A 140 -9.81 -8.16 0.01
CA ILE A 140 -10.17 -8.95 -1.18
C ILE A 140 -10.72 -8.06 -2.30
N GLU A 141 -11.33 -6.93 -1.94
CA GLU A 141 -11.92 -5.98 -2.91
C GLU A 141 -10.86 -5.44 -3.88
N ALA A 142 -9.61 -5.28 -3.44
CA ALA A 142 -8.53 -4.86 -4.31
C ALA A 142 -8.33 -5.81 -5.50
N PHE A 143 -8.39 -7.12 -5.27
CA PHE A 143 -8.28 -8.14 -6.31
C PHE A 143 -9.55 -8.23 -7.18
N VAL A 144 -10.71 -8.07 -6.57
CA VAL A 144 -12.02 -8.00 -7.29
C VAL A 144 -12.01 -6.81 -8.24
N ASN A 145 -11.54 -5.64 -7.80
CA ASN A 145 -11.42 -4.45 -8.64
C ASN A 145 -10.47 -4.66 -9.81
N ALA A 146 -9.29 -5.23 -9.57
CA ALA A 146 -8.33 -5.54 -10.62
C ALA A 146 -8.95 -6.48 -11.67
N ARG A 147 -9.65 -7.53 -11.25
CA ARG A 147 -10.36 -8.45 -12.14
C ARG A 147 -11.42 -7.74 -12.97
N LYS A 148 -12.31 -6.97 -12.34
CA LYS A 148 -13.37 -6.21 -13.02
C LYS A 148 -12.78 -5.27 -14.07
N TRP A 149 -11.67 -4.60 -13.72
CA TRP A 149 -10.99 -3.71 -14.64
C TRP A 149 -10.48 -4.46 -15.88
N VAL A 150 -9.81 -5.59 -15.70
CA VAL A 150 -9.34 -6.43 -16.80
C VAL A 150 -10.51 -6.91 -17.68
N GLU A 151 -11.60 -7.37 -17.07
CA GLU A 151 -12.78 -7.85 -17.79
C GLU A 151 -13.44 -6.73 -18.64
N SER A 152 -13.47 -5.48 -18.13
CA SER A 152 -14.05 -4.34 -18.85
C SER A 152 -13.14 -3.74 -19.94
N HIS A 153 -11.83 -4.09 -19.94
CA HIS A 153 -10.83 -3.58 -20.89
C HIS A 153 -10.26 -4.69 -21.81
N ARG A 154 -10.89 -5.84 -21.85
CA ARG A 154 -10.62 -6.86 -22.87
C ARG A 154 -11.25 -6.39 -24.17
N GLY A 155 -10.42 -5.80 -25.06
CA GLY A 155 -10.77 -5.56 -26.46
C GLY A 155 -10.82 -6.84 -27.25
#